data_f74e39cc1a843c0c3ca857bd0b4fb41b
#
_entry.id   f74e39cc1a843c0c3ca857bd0b4fb41b
#
_cell.length_a   1.000
_cell.length_b   1.000
_cell.length_c   1.000
_cell.angle_alpha   90.00
_cell.angle_beta   90.00
_cell.angle_gamma   90.00
#
_symmetry.space_group_name_H-M   'P 1'
#
loop_
_entity.id
_entity.type
_entity.pdbx_description
1 polymer ?
#
loop_
_entity_poly.entity_id
_entity_poly.type
_entity_poly.pdbx_seq_one_letter_code
_entity_poly.pdbx_strand_id
1 'polypeptide(L)'
;MSEHYVKNADFLSALIDHKKTCDVAKENGLTQPRIPNYIGECFLKIAEHLSRKPNFSQYTFRDEMISDGVENCIMYFRNFDPEKSKNPFSYFTQIIYYAFLRRIIKEKKQLYVKYKATEQFGIFDSMEVFEGDEGIGQIETYENISEFIEKYEQGMKKKKKPKGIEKFIEIEDNVESNLLDDLEDIDEDSDTR
;
A
#
# COMPACT_ATOMS: atom_id res chain seq x y z
N MET A 1 -28.31 -13.58 2.94
CA MET A 1 -26.90 -13.82 3.31
C MET A 1 -26.06 -13.40 2.12
N SER A 2 -25.26 -12.38 2.24
CA SER A 2 -24.32 -11.98 1.16
C SER A 2 -23.30 -13.10 0.99
N GLU A 3 -23.26 -13.75 -0.17
CA GLU A 3 -22.19 -14.71 -0.48
C GLU A 3 -20.85 -13.97 -0.36
N HIS A 4 -19.97 -14.50 0.46
CA HIS A 4 -18.58 -13.99 0.55
C HIS A 4 -17.95 -14.12 -0.82
N TYR A 5 -17.39 -13.02 -1.36
CA TYR A 5 -16.77 -12.96 -2.68
C TYR A 5 -15.54 -13.90 -2.83
N VAL A 6 -14.95 -14.36 -1.71
CA VAL A 6 -13.96 -15.44 -1.64
C VAL A 6 -14.37 -16.41 -0.54
N LYS A 7 -14.59 -17.68 -0.89
CA LYS A 7 -14.87 -18.75 0.07
C LYS A 7 -13.55 -19.23 0.66
N ASN A 8 -13.37 -19.00 1.97
CA ASN A 8 -12.10 -19.28 2.64
C ASN A 8 -11.72 -20.77 2.62
N ALA A 9 -12.68 -21.69 2.70
CA ALA A 9 -12.45 -23.13 2.65
C ALA A 9 -11.91 -23.57 1.27
N ASP A 10 -12.53 -23.10 0.18
CA ASP A 10 -12.13 -23.43 -1.18
C ASP A 10 -10.76 -22.84 -1.49
N PHE A 11 -10.51 -21.61 -1.02
CA PHE A 11 -9.24 -20.93 -1.17
C PHE A 11 -8.11 -21.66 -0.43
N LEU A 12 -8.36 -22.11 0.80
CA LEU A 12 -7.41 -22.91 1.57
C LEU A 12 -7.08 -24.24 0.87
N SER A 13 -8.11 -24.95 0.38
CA SER A 13 -7.93 -26.20 -0.36
C SER A 13 -7.05 -26.01 -1.58
N ALA A 14 -7.34 -24.98 -2.39
CA ALA A 14 -6.56 -24.67 -3.60
C ALA A 14 -5.08 -24.37 -3.28
N LEU A 15 -4.82 -23.65 -2.18
CA LEU A 15 -3.44 -23.36 -1.74
C LEU A 15 -2.71 -24.62 -1.29
N ILE A 16 -3.39 -25.51 -0.55
CA ILE A 16 -2.81 -26.80 -0.11
C ILE A 16 -2.47 -27.68 -1.31
N ASP A 17 -3.38 -27.79 -2.26
CA ASP A 17 -3.18 -28.63 -3.44
C ASP A 17 -2.08 -28.10 -4.34
N HIS A 18 -2.01 -26.76 -4.50
CA HIS A 18 -0.91 -26.15 -5.25
C HIS A 18 0.44 -26.32 -4.53
N LYS A 19 0.48 -26.21 -3.20
CA LYS A 19 1.70 -26.47 -2.42
C LYS A 19 2.21 -27.89 -2.63
N LYS A 20 1.32 -28.91 -2.53
CA LYS A 20 1.68 -30.31 -2.82
C LYS A 20 2.24 -30.49 -4.24
N THR A 21 1.61 -29.86 -5.24
CA THR A 21 2.09 -29.92 -6.63
C THR A 21 3.47 -29.29 -6.78
N CYS A 22 3.74 -28.20 -6.08
CA CYS A 22 5.06 -27.55 -6.07
C CYS A 22 6.12 -28.45 -5.39
N ASP A 23 5.77 -29.11 -4.29
CA ASP A 23 6.68 -30.00 -3.55
C ASP A 23 7.06 -31.22 -4.40
N VAL A 24 6.08 -31.86 -5.06
CA VAL A 24 6.32 -32.95 -6.02
C VAL A 24 7.19 -32.51 -7.20
N ALA A 25 6.95 -31.30 -7.76
CA ALA A 25 7.76 -30.77 -8.85
C ALA A 25 9.21 -30.53 -8.40
N LYS A 26 9.40 -30.05 -7.17
CA LYS A 26 10.72 -29.81 -6.57
C LYS A 26 11.49 -31.12 -6.36
N GLU A 27 10.83 -32.15 -5.84
CA GLU A 27 11.41 -33.48 -5.62
C GLU A 27 11.86 -34.15 -6.94
N ASN A 28 11.11 -33.93 -8.00
CA ASN A 28 11.42 -34.47 -9.33
C ASN A 28 12.37 -33.57 -10.17
N GLY A 29 12.87 -32.47 -9.61
CA GLY A 29 13.75 -31.53 -10.33
C GLY A 29 13.07 -30.82 -11.49
N LEU A 30 11.73 -30.76 -11.50
CA LEU A 30 10.93 -30.11 -12.54
C LEU A 30 10.76 -28.61 -12.26
N THR A 31 10.47 -27.88 -13.32
CA THR A 31 10.14 -26.43 -13.19
C THR A 31 8.88 -26.27 -12.32
N GLN A 32 8.88 -25.29 -11.45
CA GLN A 32 7.75 -25.05 -10.58
C GLN A 32 6.48 -24.69 -11.36
N PRO A 33 5.33 -25.28 -11.03
CA PRO A 33 4.08 -25.02 -11.69
C PRO A 33 3.63 -23.57 -11.47
N ARG A 34 2.92 -23.03 -12.45
CA ARG A 34 2.30 -21.70 -12.36
C ARG A 34 1.19 -21.72 -11.32
N ILE A 35 0.95 -20.55 -10.71
CA ILE A 35 -0.16 -20.36 -9.79
C ILE A 35 -1.48 -20.60 -10.56
N PRO A 36 -2.40 -21.43 -10.02
CA PRO A 36 -3.72 -21.64 -10.62
C PRO A 36 -4.51 -20.32 -10.73
N ASN A 37 -5.27 -20.16 -11.80
CA ASN A 37 -6.07 -18.96 -12.05
C ASN A 37 -7.00 -18.63 -10.87
N TYR A 38 -7.60 -19.63 -10.24
CA TYR A 38 -8.49 -19.46 -9.08
C TYR A 38 -7.80 -18.74 -7.91
N ILE A 39 -6.55 -19.09 -7.61
CA ILE A 39 -5.77 -18.43 -6.54
C ILE A 39 -5.49 -16.98 -6.94
N GLY A 40 -5.09 -16.72 -8.19
CA GLY A 40 -4.89 -15.37 -8.70
C GLY A 40 -6.16 -14.52 -8.66
N GLU A 41 -7.30 -15.10 -9.03
CA GLU A 41 -8.60 -14.44 -8.91
C GLU A 41 -8.97 -14.11 -7.47
N CYS A 42 -8.63 -14.97 -6.50
CA CYS A 42 -8.85 -14.69 -5.08
C CYS A 42 -8.03 -13.48 -4.64
N PHE A 43 -6.75 -13.39 -5.02
CA PHE A 43 -5.91 -12.23 -4.71
C PHE A 43 -6.49 -10.95 -5.31
N LEU A 44 -6.89 -10.99 -6.58
CA LEU A 44 -7.47 -9.83 -7.27
C LEU A 44 -8.77 -9.38 -6.58
N LYS A 45 -9.69 -10.29 -6.29
CA LYS A 45 -10.95 -9.98 -5.62
C LYS A 45 -10.73 -9.36 -4.25
N ILE A 46 -9.76 -9.86 -3.46
CA ILE A 46 -9.41 -9.29 -2.16
C ILE A 46 -8.88 -7.87 -2.34
N ALA A 47 -7.96 -7.64 -3.27
CA ALA A 47 -7.38 -6.33 -3.53
C ALA A 47 -8.43 -5.31 -4.02
N GLU A 48 -9.29 -5.69 -4.95
CA GLU A 48 -10.39 -4.85 -5.44
C GLU A 48 -11.37 -4.46 -4.32
N HIS A 49 -11.75 -5.42 -3.46
CA HIS A 49 -12.65 -5.13 -2.35
C HIS A 49 -12.00 -4.23 -1.30
N LEU A 50 -10.72 -4.47 -0.99
CA LEU A 50 -9.98 -3.62 -0.07
C LEU A 50 -9.85 -2.20 -0.61
N SER A 51 -9.56 -2.03 -1.91
CA SER A 51 -9.39 -0.72 -2.55
C SER A 51 -10.66 0.16 -2.54
N ARG A 52 -11.83 -0.45 -2.31
CA ARG A 52 -13.12 0.27 -2.22
C ARG A 52 -13.39 0.84 -0.83
N LYS A 53 -12.60 0.48 0.17
CA LYS A 53 -12.75 1.07 1.50
C LYS A 53 -12.46 2.57 1.46
N PRO A 54 -13.13 3.38 2.34
CA PRO A 54 -12.96 4.83 2.35
C PRO A 54 -11.50 5.28 2.39
N ASN A 55 -10.66 4.58 3.15
CA ASN A 55 -9.23 4.88 3.31
C ASN A 55 -8.42 4.74 2.02
N PHE A 56 -8.92 3.98 1.03
CA PHE A 56 -8.20 3.69 -0.20
C PHE A 56 -8.91 4.18 -1.47
N SER A 57 -10.23 4.42 -1.40
CA SER A 57 -11.06 4.72 -2.57
C SER A 57 -10.77 6.07 -3.23
N GLN A 58 -10.20 7.02 -2.49
CA GLN A 58 -9.97 8.40 -2.94
C GLN A 58 -8.66 8.59 -3.71
N TYR A 59 -7.77 7.58 -3.76
CA TYR A 59 -6.50 7.71 -4.43
C TYR A 59 -6.64 7.52 -5.94
N THR A 60 -6.00 8.42 -6.72
CA THR A 60 -5.99 8.37 -8.20
C THR A 60 -5.22 7.16 -8.74
N PHE A 61 -4.25 6.67 -7.97
CA PHE A 61 -3.39 5.50 -8.27
C PHE A 61 -3.93 4.19 -7.66
N ARG A 62 -5.26 4.06 -7.58
CA ARG A 62 -5.90 2.87 -7.01
C ARG A 62 -5.60 1.58 -7.78
N ASP A 63 -5.49 1.66 -9.11
CA ASP A 63 -5.23 0.50 -9.95
C ASP A 63 -3.78 -0.01 -9.77
N GLU A 64 -2.84 0.90 -9.54
CA GLU A 64 -1.46 0.58 -9.18
C GLU A 64 -1.40 -0.07 -7.79
N MET A 65 -2.20 0.41 -6.81
CA MET A 65 -2.31 -0.22 -5.49
C MET A 65 -2.80 -1.66 -5.60
N ILE A 66 -3.84 -1.92 -6.41
CA ILE A 66 -4.37 -3.26 -6.65
C ILE A 66 -3.28 -4.14 -7.28
N SER A 67 -2.57 -3.64 -8.28
CA SER A 67 -1.49 -4.36 -8.96
C SER A 67 -0.37 -4.73 -7.99
N ASP A 68 0.10 -3.78 -7.18
CA ASP A 68 1.12 -4.01 -6.15
C ASP A 68 0.66 -5.03 -5.11
N GLY A 69 -0.61 -4.98 -4.71
CA GLY A 69 -1.21 -5.93 -3.78
C GLY A 69 -1.19 -7.36 -4.32
N VAL A 70 -1.61 -7.54 -5.57
CA VAL A 70 -1.60 -8.85 -6.25
C VAL A 70 -0.18 -9.36 -6.46
N GLU A 71 0.74 -8.49 -6.90
CA GLU A 71 2.16 -8.84 -7.07
C GLU A 71 2.78 -9.35 -5.75
N ASN A 72 2.55 -8.63 -4.65
CA ASN A 72 3.03 -9.06 -3.33
C ASN A 72 2.43 -10.40 -2.91
N CYS A 73 1.15 -10.65 -3.17
CA CYS A 73 0.54 -11.95 -2.91
C CYS A 73 1.23 -13.07 -3.72
N ILE A 74 1.53 -12.82 -4.99
CA ILE A 74 2.23 -13.79 -5.87
C ILE A 74 3.66 -14.04 -5.38
N MET A 75 4.36 -13.03 -4.89
CA MET A 75 5.71 -13.20 -4.34
C MET A 75 5.72 -13.99 -3.04
N TYR A 76 4.74 -13.74 -2.17
CA TYR A 76 4.75 -14.26 -0.80
C TYR A 76 3.77 -15.41 -0.54
N PHE A 77 3.00 -15.89 -1.54
CA PHE A 77 2.00 -16.96 -1.31
C PHE A 77 2.61 -18.25 -0.77
N ARG A 78 3.88 -18.54 -1.07
CA ARG A 78 4.60 -19.72 -0.56
C ARG A 78 4.92 -19.67 0.92
N ASN A 79 4.93 -18.48 1.50
CA ASN A 79 5.18 -18.30 2.93
C ASN A 79 3.94 -18.62 3.76
N PHE A 80 2.78 -18.77 3.12
CA PHE A 80 1.58 -19.22 3.80
C PHE A 80 1.71 -20.68 4.23
N ASP A 81 1.55 -20.90 5.54
CA ASP A 81 1.60 -22.23 6.15
C ASP A 81 0.20 -22.65 6.61
N PRO A 82 -0.43 -23.63 5.92
CA PRO A 82 -1.76 -24.12 6.28
C PRO A 82 -1.84 -24.80 7.65
N GLU A 83 -0.70 -25.23 8.19
CA GLU A 83 -0.66 -25.84 9.53
C GLU A 83 -0.76 -24.79 10.64
N LYS A 84 -0.16 -23.62 10.40
CA LYS A 84 -0.17 -22.49 11.35
C LYS A 84 -1.43 -21.64 11.26
N SER A 85 -1.99 -21.46 10.06
CA SER A 85 -3.18 -20.65 9.85
C SER A 85 -4.15 -21.33 8.89
N LYS A 86 -5.41 -21.43 9.32
CA LYS A 86 -6.52 -21.93 8.49
C LYS A 86 -7.31 -20.82 7.80
N ASN A 87 -6.84 -19.55 7.90
CA ASN A 87 -7.51 -18.41 7.32
C ASN A 87 -6.60 -17.69 6.30
N PRO A 88 -6.47 -18.21 5.08
CA PRO A 88 -5.70 -17.56 4.02
C PRO A 88 -6.28 -16.20 3.63
N PHE A 89 -7.60 -16.02 3.70
CA PHE A 89 -8.23 -14.75 3.38
C PHE A 89 -7.66 -13.60 4.24
N SER A 90 -7.59 -13.77 5.54
CA SER A 90 -7.04 -12.78 6.46
C SER A 90 -5.55 -12.54 6.19
N TYR A 91 -4.78 -13.61 5.99
CA TYR A 91 -3.35 -13.54 5.73
C TYR A 91 -3.04 -12.71 4.46
N PHE A 92 -3.71 -13.00 3.35
CA PHE A 92 -3.49 -12.26 2.10
C PHE A 92 -4.09 -10.86 2.13
N THR A 93 -5.19 -10.63 2.85
CA THR A 93 -5.72 -9.28 3.07
C THR A 93 -4.67 -8.40 3.75
N GLN A 94 -3.96 -8.92 4.74
CA GLN A 94 -2.90 -8.18 5.43
C GLN A 94 -1.71 -7.86 4.50
N ILE A 95 -1.28 -8.79 3.66
CA ILE A 95 -0.23 -8.55 2.65
C ILE A 95 -0.63 -7.42 1.71
N ILE A 96 -1.88 -7.47 1.20
CA ILE A 96 -2.41 -6.45 0.28
C ILE A 96 -2.51 -5.10 0.97
N TYR A 97 -2.98 -5.07 2.21
CA TYR A 97 -3.08 -3.85 3.01
C TYR A 97 -1.72 -3.16 3.14
N TYR A 98 -0.68 -3.87 3.53
CA TYR A 98 0.67 -3.30 3.61
C TYR A 98 1.25 -2.91 2.24
N ALA A 99 0.90 -3.61 1.17
CA ALA A 99 1.29 -3.20 -0.18
C ALA A 99 0.65 -1.85 -0.56
N PHE A 100 -0.63 -1.64 -0.22
CA PHE A 100 -1.33 -0.38 -0.43
C PHE A 100 -0.68 0.77 0.35
N LEU A 101 -0.37 0.55 1.62
CA LEU A 101 0.30 1.55 2.45
C LEU A 101 1.67 1.94 1.87
N ARG A 102 2.48 0.96 1.44
CA ARG A 102 3.78 1.23 0.80
C ARG A 102 3.62 2.06 -0.48
N ARG A 103 2.61 1.77 -1.31
CA ARG A 103 2.33 2.58 -2.50
C ARG A 103 1.97 4.02 -2.12
N ILE A 104 1.09 4.23 -1.17
CA ILE A 104 0.71 5.57 -0.69
C ILE A 104 1.93 6.36 -0.21
N ILE A 105 2.80 5.74 0.58
CA ILE A 105 4.04 6.36 1.06
C ILE A 105 4.94 6.74 -0.10
N LYS A 106 5.13 5.84 -1.07
CA LYS A 106 5.93 6.09 -2.27
C LYS A 106 5.40 7.27 -3.07
N GLU A 107 4.10 7.32 -3.32
CA GLU A 107 3.45 8.41 -4.06
C GLU A 107 3.55 9.75 -3.31
N LYS A 108 3.31 9.75 -1.99
CA LYS A 108 3.51 10.95 -1.16
C LYS A 108 4.96 11.45 -1.19
N LYS A 109 5.94 10.53 -1.14
CA LYS A 109 7.37 10.89 -1.25
C LYS A 109 7.70 11.50 -2.61
N GLN A 110 7.19 10.92 -3.70
CA GLN A 110 7.39 11.45 -5.04
C GLN A 110 6.76 12.84 -5.20
N LEU A 111 5.55 13.02 -4.66
CA LEU A 111 4.88 14.31 -4.67
C LEU A 111 5.66 15.37 -3.88
N TYR A 112 6.18 15.02 -2.70
CA TYR A 112 7.04 15.89 -1.92
C TYR A 112 8.29 16.32 -2.70
N VAL A 113 8.99 15.37 -3.33
CA VAL A 113 10.19 15.68 -4.14
C VAL A 113 9.84 16.61 -5.29
N LYS A 114 8.72 16.36 -5.97
CA LYS A 114 8.23 17.22 -7.05
C LYS A 114 7.96 18.64 -6.56
N TYR A 115 7.22 18.79 -5.48
CA TYR A 115 6.87 20.11 -4.94
C TYR A 115 8.09 20.86 -4.39
N LYS A 116 9.00 20.15 -3.73
CA LYS A 116 10.25 20.74 -3.23
C LYS A 116 11.17 21.21 -4.35
N ALA A 117 11.23 20.48 -5.45
CA ALA A 117 11.96 20.93 -6.64
C ALA A 117 11.32 22.18 -7.27
N THR A 118 9.98 22.22 -7.37
CA THR A 118 9.25 23.37 -7.89
C THR A 118 9.52 24.63 -7.04
N GLU A 119 9.56 24.50 -5.71
CA GLU A 119 9.91 25.57 -4.78
C GLU A 119 11.35 26.05 -5.00
N GLN A 120 12.32 25.13 -5.08
CA GLN A 120 13.74 25.46 -5.27
C GLN A 120 14.06 26.13 -6.60
N PHE A 121 13.34 25.78 -7.65
CA PHE A 121 13.52 26.42 -8.96
C PHE A 121 12.89 27.82 -9.05
N GLY A 122 12.24 28.31 -7.98
CA GLY A 122 11.60 29.63 -7.96
C GLY A 122 10.51 29.79 -9.03
N ILE A 123 9.89 28.67 -9.44
CA ILE A 123 8.87 28.68 -10.48
C ILE A 123 7.70 29.59 -10.08
N PHE A 124 7.38 29.62 -8.80
CA PHE A 124 6.31 30.48 -8.26
C PHE A 124 6.70 31.96 -8.21
N ASP A 125 7.98 32.24 -7.96
CA ASP A 125 8.48 33.63 -7.93
C ASP A 125 8.53 34.25 -9.35
N SER A 126 8.67 33.40 -10.38
CA SER A 126 8.69 33.81 -11.78
C SER A 126 7.31 33.88 -12.43
N MET A 127 6.27 33.37 -11.76
CA MET A 127 4.90 33.56 -12.23
C MET A 127 4.46 34.97 -11.93
N GLU A 128 4.36 35.81 -12.96
CA GLU A 128 3.74 37.12 -12.84
C GLU A 128 2.33 36.94 -12.28
N VAL A 129 2.06 37.62 -11.18
CA VAL A 129 0.71 37.63 -10.58
C VAL A 129 -0.18 38.41 -11.55
N PHE A 130 -0.91 37.71 -12.39
CA PHE A 130 -1.94 38.32 -13.21
C PHE A 130 -3.05 38.84 -12.30
N GLU A 131 -3.34 40.13 -12.34
CA GLU A 131 -4.51 40.73 -11.70
C GLU A 131 -5.77 40.18 -12.39
N GLY A 132 -6.40 39.14 -11.75
CA GLY A 132 -7.63 38.52 -12.24
C GLY A 132 -7.98 37.24 -11.49
N ASP A 133 -9.10 36.64 -11.88
CA ASP A 133 -9.64 35.40 -11.26
C ASP A 133 -8.65 34.20 -11.33
N GLU A 134 -7.81 34.19 -12.38
CA GLU A 134 -6.75 33.18 -12.54
C GLU A 134 -5.61 33.34 -11.52
N GLY A 135 -5.34 34.53 -11.02
CA GLY A 135 -4.33 34.82 -10.02
C GLY A 135 -4.68 34.23 -8.65
N ILE A 136 -5.96 34.21 -8.30
CA ILE A 136 -6.45 33.64 -7.04
C ILE A 136 -6.21 32.13 -7.00
N GLY A 137 -6.49 31.42 -8.09
CA GLY A 137 -6.23 29.99 -8.20
C GLY A 137 -4.76 29.60 -8.08
N GLN A 138 -3.84 30.47 -8.52
CA GLN A 138 -2.39 30.26 -8.40
C GLN A 138 -1.91 30.42 -6.95
N ILE A 139 -2.42 31.41 -6.24
CA ILE A 139 -2.11 31.64 -4.81
C ILE A 139 -2.60 30.47 -3.98
N GLU A 140 -3.84 30.01 -4.19
CA GLU A 140 -4.40 28.85 -3.48
C GLU A 140 -3.59 27.57 -3.75
N THR A 141 -3.12 27.38 -4.99
CA THR A 141 -2.27 26.23 -5.33
C THR A 141 -0.92 26.30 -4.61
N TYR A 142 -0.31 27.48 -4.52
CA TYR A 142 0.95 27.67 -3.81
C TYR A 142 0.81 27.40 -2.31
N GLU A 143 -0.24 27.92 -1.67
CA GLU A 143 -0.54 27.69 -0.26
C GLU A 143 -0.73 26.20 0.03
N ASN A 144 -1.49 25.48 -0.80
CA ASN A 144 -1.70 24.05 -0.69
C ASN A 144 -0.40 23.24 -0.81
N ILE A 145 0.50 23.63 -1.72
CA ILE A 145 1.81 23.00 -1.92
C ILE A 145 2.70 23.24 -0.69
N SER A 146 2.76 24.48 -0.21
CA SER A 146 3.57 24.85 0.96
C SER A 146 3.09 24.12 2.23
N GLU A 147 1.78 24.06 2.42
CA GLU A 147 1.18 23.31 3.54
C GLU A 147 1.49 21.82 3.47
N PHE A 148 1.43 21.21 2.29
CA PHE A 148 1.81 19.82 2.09
C PHE A 148 3.27 19.57 2.42
N ILE A 149 4.20 20.41 1.93
CA ILE A 149 5.64 20.31 2.22
C ILE A 149 5.87 20.37 3.73
N GLU A 150 5.27 21.37 4.40
CA GLU A 150 5.43 21.56 5.83
C GLU A 150 4.92 20.35 6.63
N LYS A 151 3.74 19.85 6.36
CA LYS A 151 3.17 18.65 7.00
C LYS A 151 4.05 17.42 6.80
N TYR A 152 4.57 17.22 5.59
CA TYR A 152 5.45 16.10 5.28
C TYR A 152 6.77 16.19 6.05
N GLU A 153 7.40 17.38 6.12
CA GLU A 153 8.64 17.61 6.87
C GLU A 153 8.45 17.50 8.40
N GLN A 154 7.31 17.93 8.91
CA GLN A 154 6.96 17.77 10.32
C GLN A 154 6.81 16.28 10.70
N GLY A 155 6.17 15.48 9.85
CA GLY A 155 6.08 14.04 10.01
C GLY A 155 7.46 13.37 10.06
N MET A 156 8.39 13.81 9.20
CA MET A 156 9.78 13.31 9.23
C MET A 156 10.53 13.66 10.53
N LYS A 157 10.29 14.84 11.12
CA LYS A 157 10.98 15.30 12.36
C LYS A 157 10.49 14.58 13.62
N LYS A 158 9.26 14.09 13.64
CA LYS A 158 8.67 13.37 14.80
C LYS A 158 9.23 11.95 14.99
N LYS A 159 10.07 11.45 14.10
CA LYS A 159 10.64 10.10 14.16
C LYS A 159 11.45 9.90 15.43
N LYS A 160 11.00 8.99 16.29
CA LYS A 160 11.77 8.51 17.45
C LYS A 160 13.00 7.76 16.92
N LYS A 161 14.17 8.03 17.51
CA LYS A 161 15.40 7.26 17.18
C LYS A 161 15.16 5.78 17.47
N PRO A 162 15.46 4.88 16.54
CA PRO A 162 15.27 3.45 16.73
C PRO A 162 16.04 2.96 17.95
N LYS A 163 15.41 2.12 18.78
CA LYS A 163 16.02 1.53 19.98
C LYS A 163 16.31 0.05 19.70
N GLY A 164 17.56 -0.39 19.98
CA GLY A 164 17.92 -1.80 19.89
C GLY A 164 18.38 -2.26 18.50
N ILE A 165 17.97 -3.46 18.09
CA ILE A 165 18.36 -4.14 16.83
C ILE A 165 17.87 -3.37 15.59
N GLU A 166 16.82 -2.57 15.73
CA GLU A 166 16.28 -1.70 14.68
C GLU A 166 17.29 -0.69 14.13
N LYS A 167 18.39 -0.44 14.83
CA LYS A 167 19.49 0.41 14.34
C LYS A 167 20.22 -0.16 13.11
N PHE A 168 20.07 -1.44 12.86
CA PHE A 168 20.76 -2.16 11.78
C PHE A 168 19.84 -2.41 10.57
N ILE A 169 18.55 -2.07 10.66
CA ILE A 169 17.63 -2.08 9.53
C ILE A 169 17.77 -0.72 8.84
N GLU A 170 18.14 -0.75 7.57
CA GLU A 170 18.44 0.46 6.80
C GLU A 170 17.29 1.45 6.74
N ILE A 171 17.62 2.72 6.59
CA ILE A 171 16.79 3.93 6.73
C ILE A 171 15.51 3.93 5.86
N GLU A 172 15.39 3.04 4.87
CA GLU A 172 14.23 2.94 4.00
C GLU A 172 12.96 2.43 4.73
N ASP A 173 13.10 1.54 5.72
CA ASP A 173 11.96 0.97 6.47
C ASP A 173 11.39 1.94 7.51
N ASN A 174 12.16 2.93 7.97
CA ASN A 174 11.74 3.86 9.01
C ASN A 174 10.77 4.97 8.56
N VAL A 175 10.66 5.20 7.24
CA VAL A 175 9.66 6.14 6.72
C VAL A 175 8.28 5.49 6.70
N GLU A 176 8.23 4.17 6.56
CA GLU A 176 7.00 3.40 6.44
C GLU A 176 6.25 3.29 7.77
N SER A 177 6.93 3.09 8.90
CA SER A 177 6.27 2.81 10.19
C SER A 177 5.48 3.99 10.76
N ASN A 178 5.97 5.24 10.62
CA ASN A 178 5.29 6.39 11.22
C ASN A 178 4.12 6.92 10.39
N LEU A 179 4.12 6.67 9.05
CA LEU A 179 2.97 6.95 8.21
C LEU A 179 1.89 5.88 8.36
N LEU A 180 2.26 4.68 8.84
CA LEU A 180 1.35 3.61 9.19
C LEU A 180 0.59 3.93 10.47
N ASP A 181 1.27 4.43 11.50
CA ASP A 181 0.67 4.85 12.78
C ASP A 181 -0.35 5.99 12.57
N ASP A 182 -0.02 7.00 11.72
CA ASP A 182 -0.93 8.10 11.39
C ASP A 182 -2.17 7.65 10.58
N LEU A 183 -2.12 6.47 9.93
CA LEU A 183 -3.24 5.92 9.18
C LEU A 183 -4.09 4.95 10.02
N GLU A 184 -3.51 4.32 11.04
CA GLU A 184 -4.24 3.47 12.01
C GLU A 184 -5.11 4.33 12.95
N ASP A 185 -4.66 5.53 13.34
CA ASP A 185 -5.43 6.48 14.15
C ASP A 185 -6.70 7.01 13.47
N ILE A 186 -6.77 6.94 12.12
CA ILE A 186 -7.96 7.32 11.34
C ILE A 186 -9.05 6.24 11.37
N ASP A 187 -8.69 4.98 11.62
CA ASP A 187 -9.62 3.85 11.63
C ASP A 187 -10.39 3.72 12.97
N GLU A 188 -9.87 4.22 14.09
CA GLU A 188 -10.55 4.14 15.40
C GLU A 188 -11.75 5.11 15.52
N ASP A 189 -11.77 6.21 14.77
CA ASP A 189 -12.86 7.20 14.83
C ASP A 189 -14.07 6.87 13.93
N SER A 190 -14.00 5.84 13.06
CA SER A 190 -15.08 5.52 12.12
C SER A 190 -16.07 4.43 12.59
N ASP A 191 -15.82 3.78 13.73
CA ASP A 191 -16.65 2.67 14.23
C ASP A 191 -17.67 3.07 15.31
N THR A 192 -17.83 4.39 15.57
CA THR A 192 -18.82 4.92 16.52
C THR A 192 -19.81 5.85 15.83
N ARG A 193 -20.68 5.28 14.95
CA ARG A 193 -22.03 5.84 14.66
C ARG A 193 -22.90 4.80 13.98
#